data_349722479916e5cdda7a89450add9fac
#
_entry.id   349722479916e5cdda7a89450add9fac
#
_cell.length_a   1.000
_cell.length_b   1.000
_cell.length_c   1.000
_cell.angle_alpha   90.00
_cell.angle_beta   90.00
_cell.angle_gamma   90.00
#
_symmetry.space_group_name_H-M   'P 1'
#
loop_
_entity.id
_entity.type
_entity.pdbx_description
1 polymer ?
#
loop_
_entity_poly.entity_id
_entity_poly.type
_entity_poly.pdbx_seq_one_letter_code
_entity_poly.pdbx_strand_id
1 'polypeptide(L)'
;MAGTLPHAVFVETDVDGHGGCAAYAAELPGCASFASTDEEAARAMPARVASFLRWLREHGESAPELPGDNWYEVERAPAREGGQLRASFSLDELAPSDDEWATWLRWMELAREELADAMDVAESVPEPLLERIAAQDTALADHLGAPTARKPDDPVDGLYAARDRLTGALEAAGPGGELVRRAIRLGIADDLRAAEQLRGTER
;
A
#
# COMPACT_ATOMS: atom_id res chain seq x y z
N MET A 1 -32.38 14.20 8.32
CA MET A 1 -31.50 13.59 7.33
C MET A 1 -30.17 13.37 8.03
N ALA A 2 -29.78 12.14 8.30
CA ALA A 2 -28.42 11.84 8.78
C ALA A 2 -27.48 12.15 7.61
N GLY A 3 -26.69 13.21 7.72
CA GLY A 3 -25.65 13.49 6.74
C GLY A 3 -24.64 12.36 6.77
N THR A 4 -24.35 11.77 5.62
CA THR A 4 -23.26 10.80 5.46
C THR A 4 -21.98 11.52 5.85
N LEU A 5 -21.23 10.97 6.80
CA LEU A 5 -19.92 11.53 7.14
C LEU A 5 -19.02 11.43 5.90
N PRO A 6 -18.26 12.48 5.60
CA PRO A 6 -17.37 12.45 4.47
C PRO A 6 -16.20 11.48 4.74
N HIS A 7 -15.69 10.85 3.68
CA HIS A 7 -14.57 9.94 3.75
C HIS A 7 -13.21 10.68 3.75
N ALA A 8 -12.30 10.22 4.57
CA ALA A 8 -11.01 10.87 4.75
C ALA A 8 -9.98 10.39 3.71
N VAL A 9 -9.25 11.34 3.13
CA VAL A 9 -8.14 11.10 2.22
C VAL A 9 -6.86 11.67 2.81
N PHE A 10 -5.80 10.87 2.80
CA PHE A 10 -4.45 11.30 3.10
C PHE A 10 -3.68 11.50 1.81
N VAL A 11 -2.92 12.58 1.71
CA VAL A 11 -2.13 12.91 0.51
C VAL A 11 -0.65 12.91 0.83
N GLU A 12 0.11 12.11 0.08
CA GLU A 12 1.56 12.08 0.10
C GLU A 12 2.10 12.75 -1.15
N THR A 13 3.03 13.69 -0.98
CA THR A 13 3.67 14.38 -2.09
C THR A 13 5.11 13.89 -2.27
N ASP A 14 5.63 13.97 -3.49
CA ASP A 14 6.99 13.57 -3.87
C ASP A 14 7.30 12.08 -3.57
N VAL A 15 6.33 11.20 -3.90
CA VAL A 15 6.42 9.75 -3.61
C VAL A 15 7.53 9.03 -4.38
N ASP A 16 8.04 9.63 -5.45
CA ASP A 16 9.05 9.06 -6.35
C ASP A 16 10.34 9.89 -6.44
N GLY A 17 10.44 10.98 -5.67
CA GLY A 17 11.55 11.93 -5.75
C GLY A 17 11.53 12.81 -7.01
N HIS A 18 10.43 12.78 -7.78
CA HIS A 18 10.23 13.54 -9.02
C HIS A 18 8.93 14.36 -9.01
N GLY A 19 8.34 14.53 -7.84
CA GLY A 19 7.11 15.30 -7.64
C GLY A 19 5.81 14.51 -7.79
N GLY A 20 5.87 13.19 -8.01
CA GLY A 20 4.66 12.35 -8.02
C GLY A 20 3.92 12.36 -6.68
N CYS A 21 2.60 12.17 -6.72
CA CYS A 21 1.74 12.21 -5.55
C CYS A 21 0.94 10.91 -5.39
N ALA A 22 0.56 10.60 -4.15
CA ALA A 22 -0.36 9.52 -3.85
C ALA A 22 -1.47 10.01 -2.92
N ALA A 23 -2.69 9.53 -3.13
CA ALA A 23 -3.81 9.71 -2.22
C ALA A 23 -4.27 8.35 -1.69
N TYR A 24 -4.57 8.28 -0.39
CA TYR A 24 -4.94 7.05 0.31
C TYR A 24 -6.31 7.22 0.98
N ALA A 25 -7.16 6.21 0.88
CA ALA A 25 -8.40 6.16 1.66
C ALA A 25 -8.09 5.73 3.10
N ALA A 26 -8.54 6.52 4.08
CA ALA A 26 -8.26 6.26 5.49
C ALA A 26 -8.86 4.94 5.99
N GLU A 27 -10.08 4.61 5.51
CA GLU A 27 -10.83 3.43 5.93
C GLU A 27 -10.41 2.14 5.20
N LEU A 28 -9.59 2.24 4.13
CA LEU A 28 -9.20 1.13 3.28
C LEU A 28 -7.67 1.10 3.14
N PRO A 29 -6.95 0.46 4.08
CA PRO A 29 -5.49 0.35 3.97
C PRO A 29 -5.07 -0.27 2.64
N GLY A 30 -4.19 0.41 1.93
CA GLY A 30 -3.73 0.01 0.61
C GLY A 30 -4.56 0.53 -0.57
N CYS A 31 -5.77 1.05 -0.34
CA CYS A 31 -6.51 1.74 -1.40
C CYS A 31 -5.86 3.09 -1.69
N ALA A 32 -5.10 3.16 -2.78
CA ALA A 32 -4.33 4.34 -3.16
C ALA A 32 -4.50 4.68 -4.63
N SER A 33 -4.48 5.97 -4.96
CA SER A 33 -4.32 6.48 -6.31
C SER A 33 -3.01 7.23 -6.44
N PHE A 34 -2.36 7.12 -7.60
CA PHE A 34 -1.07 7.74 -7.89
C PHE A 34 -1.21 8.65 -9.11
N ALA A 35 -0.68 9.86 -9.04
CA ALA A 35 -0.76 10.84 -10.11
C ALA A 35 0.44 11.80 -10.11
N SER A 36 0.52 12.67 -11.12
CA SER A 36 1.55 13.71 -11.20
C SER A 36 1.30 14.89 -10.27
N THR A 37 0.05 15.08 -9.82
CA THR A 37 -0.33 16.12 -8.87
C THR A 37 -1.21 15.55 -7.75
N ASP A 38 -1.23 16.24 -6.63
CA ASP A 38 -2.06 15.89 -5.47
C ASP A 38 -3.56 16.01 -5.77
N GLU A 39 -3.96 17.06 -6.52
CA GLU A 39 -5.36 17.22 -6.92
C GLU A 39 -5.83 16.09 -7.85
N GLU A 40 -4.98 15.60 -8.77
CA GLU A 40 -5.30 14.47 -9.62
C GLU A 40 -5.41 13.19 -8.82
N ALA A 41 -4.46 12.93 -7.90
CA ALA A 41 -4.49 11.78 -7.02
C ALA A 41 -5.76 11.77 -6.15
N ALA A 42 -6.09 12.89 -5.51
CA ALA A 42 -7.30 13.00 -4.68
C ALA A 42 -8.59 12.86 -5.51
N ARG A 43 -8.65 13.46 -6.70
CA ARG A 43 -9.81 13.39 -7.60
C ARG A 43 -10.09 11.97 -8.09
N ALA A 44 -9.06 11.13 -8.23
CA ALA A 44 -9.20 9.74 -8.66
C ALA A 44 -9.72 8.81 -7.56
N MET A 45 -9.72 9.22 -6.29
CA MET A 45 -10.07 8.36 -5.15
C MET A 45 -11.45 7.69 -5.24
N PRO A 46 -12.55 8.36 -5.64
CA PRO A 46 -13.85 7.68 -5.74
C PRO A 46 -13.83 6.47 -6.68
N ALA A 47 -13.21 6.61 -7.84
CA ALA A 47 -13.06 5.53 -8.82
C ALA A 47 -12.11 4.43 -8.30
N ARG A 48 -11.04 4.83 -7.62
CA ARG A 48 -10.07 3.90 -7.02
C ARG A 48 -10.70 3.06 -5.92
N VAL A 49 -11.47 3.67 -5.04
CA VAL A 49 -12.23 2.97 -3.99
C VAL A 49 -13.21 1.98 -4.59
N ALA A 50 -13.98 2.38 -5.62
CA ALA A 50 -14.90 1.47 -6.28
C ALA A 50 -14.18 0.24 -6.88
N SER A 51 -12.98 0.43 -7.45
CA SER A 51 -12.15 -0.65 -7.98
C SER A 51 -11.59 -1.54 -6.86
N PHE A 52 -11.09 -0.95 -5.78
CA PHE A 52 -10.56 -1.68 -4.63
C PHE A 52 -11.63 -2.52 -3.94
N LEU A 53 -12.83 -1.98 -3.71
CA LEU A 53 -13.95 -2.73 -3.14
C LEU A 53 -14.43 -3.86 -4.05
N ARG A 54 -14.32 -3.70 -5.38
CA ARG A 54 -14.60 -4.77 -6.33
C ARG A 54 -13.55 -5.86 -6.23
N TRP A 55 -12.27 -5.50 -6.23
CA TRP A 55 -11.14 -6.41 -6.05
C TRP A 55 -11.28 -7.24 -4.77
N LEU A 56 -11.62 -6.64 -3.64
CA LEU A 56 -11.90 -7.38 -2.40
C LEU A 56 -13.00 -8.43 -2.58
N ARG A 57 -14.12 -8.07 -3.22
CA ARG A 57 -15.24 -9.01 -3.46
C ARG A 57 -14.86 -10.15 -4.40
N GLU A 58 -14.07 -9.88 -5.43
CA GLU A 58 -13.55 -10.88 -6.37
C GLU A 58 -12.66 -11.91 -5.67
N HIS A 59 -11.96 -11.50 -4.59
CA HIS A 59 -11.18 -12.39 -3.72
C HIS A 59 -11.98 -12.97 -2.53
N GLY A 60 -13.30 -12.81 -2.51
CA GLY A 60 -14.16 -13.37 -1.48
C GLY A 60 -14.13 -12.63 -0.14
N GLU A 61 -13.55 -11.44 -0.11
CA GLU A 61 -13.47 -10.61 1.09
C GLU A 61 -14.76 -9.81 1.34
N SER A 62 -15.06 -9.59 2.61
CA SER A 62 -16.11 -8.67 3.02
C SER A 62 -15.66 -7.23 2.75
N ALA A 63 -16.20 -6.63 1.70
CA ALA A 63 -15.94 -5.23 1.40
C ALA A 63 -16.79 -4.34 2.32
N PRO A 64 -16.21 -3.34 3.00
CA PRO A 64 -16.99 -2.42 3.81
C PRO A 64 -17.97 -1.61 2.95
N GLU A 65 -19.10 -1.24 3.53
CA GLU A 65 -20.03 -0.31 2.92
C GLU A 65 -19.53 1.12 3.18
N LEU A 66 -19.13 1.81 2.12
CA LEU A 66 -18.74 3.22 2.17
C LEU A 66 -19.79 4.05 1.45
N PRO A 67 -20.86 4.49 2.15
CA PRO A 67 -21.94 5.22 1.53
C PRO A 67 -21.50 6.65 1.17
N GLY A 68 -21.73 7.03 -0.10
CA GLY A 68 -21.45 8.37 -0.60
C GLY A 68 -20.14 8.48 -1.38
N ASP A 69 -19.97 9.66 -1.97
CA ASP A 69 -18.84 10.01 -2.83
C ASP A 69 -18.12 11.28 -2.34
N ASN A 70 -18.41 11.70 -1.12
CA ASN A 70 -17.84 12.91 -0.53
C ASN A 70 -16.50 12.60 0.13
N TRP A 71 -15.43 12.75 -0.63
CA TRP A 71 -14.04 12.56 -0.20
C TRP A 71 -13.39 13.90 0.08
N TYR A 72 -12.67 14.02 1.20
CA TYR A 72 -11.94 15.23 1.54
C TYR A 72 -10.55 14.92 2.09
N GLU A 73 -9.60 15.74 1.76
CA GLU A 73 -8.26 15.69 2.30
C GLU A 73 -8.27 16.10 3.77
N VAL A 74 -7.73 15.25 4.63
CA VAL A 74 -7.58 15.52 6.07
C VAL A 74 -6.15 15.79 6.47
N GLU A 75 -5.19 15.21 5.75
CA GLU A 75 -3.78 15.34 6.08
C GLU A 75 -2.93 15.24 4.81
N ARG A 76 -1.88 16.06 4.76
CA ARG A 76 -0.90 16.06 3.69
C ARG A 76 0.49 15.96 4.28
N ALA A 77 1.32 15.08 3.74
CA ALA A 77 2.70 14.94 4.15
C ALA A 77 3.62 14.72 2.94
N PRO A 78 4.82 15.31 2.93
CA PRO A 78 5.82 14.98 1.93
C PRO A 78 6.41 13.60 2.20
N ALA A 79 6.79 12.88 1.13
CA ALA A 79 7.68 11.75 1.26
C ALA A 79 8.99 12.24 1.91
N ARG A 80 9.60 11.41 2.75
CA ARG A 80 10.84 11.82 3.43
C ARG A 80 11.99 11.93 2.44
N GLU A 81 12.89 12.88 2.71
CA GLU A 81 14.13 13.04 1.97
C GLU A 81 14.89 11.73 1.83
N GLY A 82 15.35 11.43 0.62
CA GLY A 82 16.11 10.23 0.30
C GLY A 82 15.28 9.05 -0.22
N GLY A 83 13.96 9.19 -0.39
CA GLY A 83 13.11 8.23 -1.11
C GLY A 83 12.88 6.87 -0.41
N GLN A 84 13.46 6.67 0.78
CA GLN A 84 13.41 5.38 1.46
C GLN A 84 12.22 5.19 2.41
N LEU A 85 11.60 6.27 2.89
CA LEU A 85 10.47 6.19 3.80
C LEU A 85 9.35 7.08 3.30
N ARG A 86 8.27 6.46 2.92
CA ARG A 86 7.00 7.08 2.56
C ARG A 86 6.40 7.81 3.77
N ALA A 87 5.44 8.72 3.53
CA ALA A 87 4.83 9.52 4.58
C ALA A 87 4.16 8.66 5.66
N SER A 88 4.22 9.15 6.90
CA SER A 88 3.41 8.67 8.03
C SER A 88 2.31 9.69 8.29
N PHE A 89 1.08 9.22 8.47
CA PHE A 89 -0.07 10.04 8.80
C PHE A 89 -0.49 9.80 10.25
N SER A 90 -1.25 10.74 10.81
CA SER A 90 -1.72 10.63 12.20
C SER A 90 -2.51 9.34 12.48
N LEU A 91 -3.22 8.81 11.47
CA LEU A 91 -3.92 7.53 11.57
C LEU A 91 -2.96 6.33 11.66
N ASP A 92 -1.77 6.42 11.10
CA ASP A 92 -0.79 5.32 11.14
C ASP A 92 -0.24 5.09 12.57
N GLU A 93 -0.39 6.06 13.47
CA GLU A 93 -0.02 5.96 14.89
C GLU A 93 -1.05 5.20 15.72
N LEU A 94 -2.26 4.97 15.20
CA LEU A 94 -3.31 4.26 15.90
C LEU A 94 -3.19 2.75 15.67
N ALA A 95 -3.20 1.98 16.74
CA ALA A 95 -3.24 0.53 16.63
C ALA A 95 -4.56 0.07 15.98
N PRO A 96 -4.53 -0.87 15.01
CA PRO A 96 -5.75 -1.52 14.56
C PRO A 96 -6.36 -2.38 15.66
N SER A 97 -7.66 -2.64 15.58
CA SER A 97 -8.28 -3.71 16.36
C SER A 97 -7.80 -5.08 15.89
N ASP A 98 -8.01 -6.13 16.70
CA ASP A 98 -7.61 -7.50 16.34
C ASP A 98 -8.31 -7.97 15.04
N ASP A 99 -9.58 -7.60 14.83
CA ASP A 99 -10.34 -7.94 13.63
C ASP A 99 -9.82 -7.19 12.40
N GLU A 100 -9.50 -5.90 12.53
CA GLU A 100 -8.87 -5.11 11.46
C GLU A 100 -7.50 -5.69 11.13
N TRP A 101 -6.70 -6.02 12.13
CA TRP A 101 -5.37 -6.61 11.99
C TRP A 101 -5.41 -7.88 11.14
N ALA A 102 -6.23 -8.86 11.53
CA ALA A 102 -6.37 -10.12 10.80
C ALA A 102 -6.84 -9.90 9.36
N THR A 103 -7.81 -9.00 9.16
CA THR A 103 -8.35 -8.66 7.85
C THR A 103 -7.29 -8.01 6.95
N TRP A 104 -6.52 -7.06 7.48
CA TRP A 104 -5.55 -6.32 6.68
C TRP A 104 -4.30 -7.13 6.34
N LEU A 105 -3.85 -8.03 7.21
CA LEU A 105 -2.80 -8.99 6.88
C LEU A 105 -3.23 -9.87 5.71
N ARG A 106 -4.48 -10.33 5.72
CA ARG A 106 -5.03 -11.11 4.61
C ARG A 106 -5.12 -10.30 3.32
N TRP A 107 -5.53 -9.03 3.36
CA TRP A 107 -5.51 -8.16 2.18
C TRP A 107 -4.10 -7.94 1.65
N MET A 108 -3.11 -7.89 2.53
CA MET A 108 -1.71 -7.80 2.14
C MET A 108 -1.20 -9.07 1.45
N GLU A 109 -1.65 -10.26 1.89
CA GLU A 109 -1.39 -11.52 1.20
C GLU A 109 -2.03 -11.55 -0.20
N LEU A 110 -3.31 -11.18 -0.31
CA LEU A 110 -4.02 -11.11 -1.59
C LEU A 110 -3.37 -10.11 -2.58
N ALA A 111 -2.92 -8.96 -2.10
CA ALA A 111 -2.23 -7.99 -2.94
C ALA A 111 -0.90 -8.55 -3.48
N ARG A 112 -0.21 -9.35 -2.67
CA ARG A 112 1.00 -10.06 -3.07
C ARG A 112 0.73 -11.12 -4.12
N GLU A 113 -0.34 -11.92 -3.94
CA GLU A 113 -0.79 -12.90 -4.93
C GLU A 113 -1.11 -12.21 -6.26
N GLU A 114 -1.81 -11.07 -6.22
CA GLU A 114 -2.12 -10.24 -7.38
C GLU A 114 -0.86 -9.77 -8.15
N LEU A 115 0.20 -9.39 -7.40
CA LEU A 115 1.50 -9.04 -8.00
C LEU A 115 2.19 -10.26 -8.60
N ALA A 116 2.19 -11.41 -7.90
CA ALA A 116 2.78 -12.64 -8.41
C ALA A 116 2.10 -13.10 -9.71
N ASP A 117 0.77 -13.10 -9.75
CA ASP A 117 0.00 -13.41 -10.96
C ASP A 117 0.30 -12.45 -12.11
N ALA A 118 0.48 -11.16 -11.82
CA ALA A 118 0.86 -10.18 -12.83
C ALA A 118 2.29 -10.41 -13.36
N MET A 119 3.21 -10.83 -12.49
CA MET A 119 4.59 -11.18 -12.90
C MET A 119 4.63 -12.44 -13.77
N ASP A 120 3.80 -13.44 -13.47
CA ASP A 120 3.75 -14.70 -14.21
C ASP A 120 3.24 -14.54 -15.65
N VAL A 121 2.35 -13.56 -15.89
CA VAL A 121 1.79 -13.30 -17.23
C VAL A 121 2.53 -12.21 -18.00
N ALA A 122 3.35 -11.39 -17.36
CA ALA A 122 4.08 -10.31 -18.01
C ALA A 122 5.18 -10.86 -18.95
N GLU A 123 5.31 -10.31 -20.15
CA GLU A 123 6.38 -10.68 -21.10
C GLU A 123 7.78 -10.44 -20.49
N SER A 124 7.91 -9.41 -19.66
CA SER A 124 9.11 -9.11 -18.89
C SER A 124 8.79 -8.33 -17.64
N VAL A 125 9.48 -8.63 -16.55
CA VAL A 125 9.37 -7.89 -15.30
C VAL A 125 10.58 -6.98 -15.15
N PRO A 126 10.41 -5.64 -15.11
CA PRO A 126 11.53 -4.72 -14.97
C PRO A 126 12.24 -4.89 -13.62
N GLU A 127 13.53 -5.18 -13.63
CA GLU A 127 14.35 -5.31 -12.41
C GLU A 127 14.24 -4.08 -11.48
N PRO A 128 14.25 -2.81 -11.98
CA PRO A 128 14.08 -1.65 -11.13
C PRO A 128 12.73 -1.60 -10.39
N LEU A 129 11.68 -2.22 -10.94
CA LEU A 129 10.39 -2.34 -10.27
C LEU A 129 10.49 -3.26 -9.05
N LEU A 130 11.09 -4.44 -9.22
CA LEU A 130 11.30 -5.41 -8.15
C LEU A 130 12.19 -4.83 -7.05
N GLU A 131 13.30 -4.19 -7.44
CA GLU A 131 14.22 -3.57 -6.49
C GLU A 131 13.56 -2.46 -5.67
N ARG A 132 12.71 -1.64 -6.29
CA ARG A 132 11.97 -0.58 -5.60
C ARG A 132 11.03 -1.15 -4.53
N ILE A 133 10.27 -2.21 -4.87
CA ILE A 133 9.34 -2.84 -3.93
C ILE A 133 10.10 -3.51 -2.79
N ALA A 134 11.15 -4.29 -3.12
CA ALA A 134 11.99 -4.94 -2.12
C ALA A 134 12.67 -3.95 -1.17
N ALA A 135 13.13 -2.80 -1.69
CA ALA A 135 13.73 -1.74 -0.88
C ALA A 135 12.70 -1.13 0.08
N GLN A 136 11.46 -0.89 -0.38
CA GLN A 136 10.38 -0.38 0.46
C GLN A 136 10.02 -1.36 1.58
N ASP A 137 9.85 -2.65 1.27
CA ASP A 137 9.56 -3.67 2.27
C ASP A 137 10.69 -3.82 3.29
N THR A 138 11.94 -3.77 2.80
CA THR A 138 13.10 -3.80 3.67
C THR A 138 13.11 -2.63 4.64
N ALA A 139 12.85 -1.41 4.14
CA ALA A 139 12.79 -0.20 4.98
C ALA A 139 11.66 -0.27 6.02
N LEU A 140 10.49 -0.81 5.65
CA LEU A 140 9.38 -1.02 6.57
C LEU A 140 9.72 -2.08 7.63
N ALA A 141 10.33 -3.20 7.24
CA ALA A 141 10.78 -4.24 8.15
C ALA A 141 11.85 -3.72 9.13
N ASP A 142 12.81 -2.91 8.65
CA ASP A 142 13.82 -2.26 9.50
C ASP A 142 13.17 -1.33 10.53
N HIS A 143 12.14 -0.60 10.13
CA HIS A 143 11.37 0.30 11.00
C HIS A 143 10.61 -0.44 12.10
N LEU A 144 10.14 -1.66 11.79
CA LEU A 144 9.51 -2.57 12.74
C LEU A 144 10.52 -3.36 13.58
N GLY A 145 11.82 -3.09 13.44
CA GLY A 145 12.87 -3.71 14.23
C GLY A 145 13.25 -5.13 13.79
N ALA A 146 12.91 -5.53 12.56
CA ALA A 146 13.31 -6.84 12.04
C ALA A 146 14.84 -6.99 11.95
N PRO A 147 15.39 -8.18 12.24
CA PRO A 147 16.82 -8.42 12.09
C PRO A 147 17.28 -8.22 10.64
N THR A 148 18.46 -7.65 10.47
CA THR A 148 19.06 -7.47 9.14
C THR A 148 19.26 -8.83 8.47
N ALA A 149 18.85 -8.94 7.22
CA ALA A 149 19.05 -10.13 6.40
C ALA A 149 19.96 -9.83 5.20
N ARG A 150 20.63 -10.87 4.69
CA ARG A 150 21.40 -10.73 3.45
C ARG A 150 20.43 -10.59 2.28
N LYS A 151 20.64 -9.58 1.42
CA LYS A 151 19.89 -9.43 0.17
C LYS A 151 20.33 -10.56 -0.78
N PRO A 152 19.39 -11.32 -1.36
CA PRO A 152 19.67 -12.23 -2.46
C PRO A 152 20.24 -11.52 -3.69
N ASP A 153 20.99 -12.24 -4.52
CA ASP A 153 21.56 -11.69 -5.74
C ASP A 153 20.51 -11.59 -6.87
N ASP A 154 19.54 -12.51 -6.90
CA ASP A 154 18.42 -12.48 -7.83
C ASP A 154 17.35 -11.48 -7.38
N PRO A 155 16.86 -10.58 -8.26
CA PRO A 155 15.86 -9.56 -7.90
C PRO A 155 14.51 -10.14 -7.47
N VAL A 156 14.07 -11.25 -8.05
CA VAL A 156 12.81 -11.93 -7.67
C VAL A 156 12.94 -12.56 -6.29
N ASP A 157 14.03 -13.29 -6.05
CA ASP A 157 14.33 -13.83 -4.72
C ASP A 157 14.47 -12.70 -3.69
N GLY A 158 15.07 -11.58 -4.10
CA GLY A 158 15.20 -10.37 -3.29
C GLY A 158 13.86 -9.78 -2.88
N LEU A 159 12.88 -9.73 -3.80
CA LEU A 159 11.53 -9.29 -3.53
C LEU A 159 10.86 -10.21 -2.50
N TYR A 160 10.86 -11.54 -2.72
CA TYR A 160 10.22 -12.48 -1.80
C TYR A 160 10.86 -12.45 -0.42
N ALA A 161 12.20 -12.43 -0.34
CA ALA A 161 12.91 -12.35 0.94
C ALA A 161 12.58 -11.06 1.73
N ALA A 162 12.46 -9.92 1.06
CA ALA A 162 12.05 -8.67 1.69
C ALA A 162 10.62 -8.73 2.23
N ARG A 163 9.72 -9.37 1.48
CA ARG A 163 8.34 -9.60 1.86
C ARG A 163 8.20 -10.50 3.08
N ASP A 164 8.86 -11.65 3.06
CA ASP A 164 8.83 -12.58 4.19
C ASP A 164 9.36 -11.90 5.46
N ARG A 165 10.40 -11.09 5.31
CA ARG A 165 10.96 -10.32 6.41
C ARG A 165 9.97 -9.29 6.95
N LEU A 166 9.26 -8.56 6.09
CA LEU A 166 8.23 -7.60 6.48
C LEU A 166 7.05 -8.30 7.19
N THR A 167 6.58 -9.41 6.65
CA THR A 167 5.49 -10.20 7.25
C THR A 167 5.90 -10.70 8.64
N GLY A 168 7.09 -11.29 8.77
CA GLY A 168 7.61 -11.73 10.07
C GLY A 168 7.78 -10.58 11.08
N ALA A 169 8.16 -9.39 10.62
CA ALA A 169 8.25 -8.20 11.47
C ALA A 169 6.86 -7.73 11.94
N LEU A 170 5.87 -7.74 11.06
CA LEU A 170 4.48 -7.41 11.39
C LEU A 170 3.92 -8.40 12.41
N GLU A 171 4.08 -9.71 12.19
CA GLU A 171 3.63 -10.75 13.12
C GLU A 171 4.28 -10.60 14.49
N ALA A 172 5.58 -10.31 14.54
CA ALA A 172 6.30 -10.09 15.80
C ALA A 172 5.87 -8.83 16.54
N ALA A 173 5.55 -7.76 15.81
CA ALA A 173 5.06 -6.50 16.37
C ALA A 173 3.61 -6.61 16.86
N GLY A 174 2.79 -7.41 16.21
CA GLY A 174 1.36 -7.54 16.48
C GLY A 174 0.58 -6.25 16.22
N PRO A 175 -0.73 -6.22 16.48
CA PRO A 175 -1.59 -5.05 16.22
C PRO A 175 -1.20 -3.82 17.03
N GLY A 176 -0.58 -4.00 18.20
CA GLY A 176 -0.12 -2.90 19.06
C GLY A 176 1.25 -2.34 18.69
N GLY A 177 1.90 -2.86 17.66
CA GLY A 177 3.20 -2.37 17.19
C GLY A 177 3.12 -0.98 16.60
N GLU A 178 4.16 -0.18 16.81
CA GLU A 178 4.28 1.14 16.20
C GLU A 178 4.37 1.03 14.69
N LEU A 179 3.63 1.88 13.97
CA LEU A 179 3.65 1.99 12.50
C LEU A 179 3.16 0.74 11.72
N VAL A 180 2.56 -0.25 12.37
CA VAL A 180 2.05 -1.45 11.68
C VAL A 180 0.98 -1.10 10.63
N ARG A 181 0.09 -0.15 10.94
CA ARG A 181 -0.94 0.35 10.02
C ARG A 181 -0.32 0.94 8.75
N ARG A 182 0.75 1.72 8.92
CA ARG A 182 1.52 2.28 7.81
C ARG A 182 2.16 1.21 6.95
N ALA A 183 2.79 0.21 7.56
CA ALA A 183 3.47 -0.86 6.83
C ALA A 183 2.49 -1.68 5.99
N ILE A 184 1.33 -2.02 6.54
CA ILE A 184 0.26 -2.72 5.81
C ILE A 184 -0.27 -1.85 4.66
N ARG A 185 -0.60 -0.58 4.93
CA ARG A 185 -1.11 0.36 3.92
C ARG A 185 -0.15 0.46 2.73
N LEU A 186 1.14 0.64 2.98
CA LEU A 186 2.14 0.78 1.92
C LEU A 186 2.41 -0.54 1.20
N GLY A 187 2.48 -1.66 1.93
CA GLY A 187 2.68 -2.98 1.33
C GLY A 187 1.59 -3.33 0.32
N ILE A 188 0.32 -3.14 0.69
CA ILE A 188 -0.82 -3.39 -0.22
C ILE A 188 -0.80 -2.42 -1.41
N ALA A 189 -0.61 -1.12 -1.15
CA ALA A 189 -0.65 -0.10 -2.21
C ALA A 189 0.44 -0.30 -3.26
N ASP A 190 1.66 -0.64 -2.84
CA ASP A 190 2.79 -0.82 -3.74
C ASP A 190 2.67 -2.11 -4.56
N ASP A 191 2.10 -3.19 -4.00
CA ASP A 191 1.83 -4.43 -4.74
C ASP A 191 0.79 -4.23 -5.82
N LEU A 192 -0.36 -3.67 -5.45
CA LEU A 192 -1.44 -3.43 -6.41
C LEU A 192 -1.02 -2.46 -7.51
N ARG A 193 -0.23 -1.41 -7.17
CA ARG A 193 0.34 -0.49 -8.16
C ARG A 193 1.27 -1.22 -9.14
N ALA A 194 2.14 -2.08 -8.63
CA ALA A 194 3.09 -2.83 -9.46
C ALA A 194 2.36 -3.82 -10.37
N ALA A 195 1.37 -4.55 -9.85
CA ALA A 195 0.54 -5.44 -10.65
C ALA A 195 -0.19 -4.71 -11.79
N GLU A 196 -0.73 -3.52 -11.52
CA GLU A 196 -1.36 -2.67 -12.54
C GLU A 196 -0.34 -2.18 -13.59
N GLN A 197 0.88 -1.81 -13.18
CA GLN A 197 1.93 -1.40 -14.09
C GLN A 197 2.33 -2.53 -15.04
N LEU A 198 2.50 -3.75 -14.54
CA LEU A 198 2.84 -4.93 -15.34
C LEU A 198 1.75 -5.24 -16.37
N ARG A 199 0.48 -5.22 -15.97
CA ARG A 199 -0.67 -5.43 -16.89
C ARG A 199 -0.88 -4.29 -17.88
N GLY A 200 -0.49 -3.07 -17.54
CA GLY A 200 -0.60 -1.88 -18.39
C GLY A 200 0.45 -1.81 -19.50
N THR A 201 1.58 -2.48 -19.34
CA THR A 201 2.65 -2.55 -20.36
C THR A 201 2.33 -3.48 -21.53
N GLU A 202 1.27 -4.29 -21.43
CA GLU A 202 0.80 -5.19 -22.51
C GLU A 202 -0.15 -4.50 -23.52
N ARG A 203 -0.41 -3.19 -23.41
CA ARG A 203 -1.28 -2.41 -24.31
C ARG A 203 -0.48 -1.41 -25.11
#